data_1bcb2b13ff383f0546b1d4939fe6d1ee
#
_entry.id   1bcb2b13ff383f0546b1d4939fe6d1ee
#
_cell.length_a   1.000
_cell.length_b   1.000
_cell.length_c   1.000
_cell.angle_alpha   90.00
_cell.angle_beta   90.00
_cell.angle_gamma   90.00
#
_symmetry.space_group_name_H-M   'P 1'
#
loop_
_entity.id
_entity.type
_entity.pdbx_description
1 polymer ?
#
loop_
_entity_poly.entity_id
_entity_poly.type
_entity_poly.pdbx_seq_one_letter_code
_entity_poly.pdbx_strand_id
1 'polypeptide(L)'
;MLIYTWKKAWKGEFLLAYIRFLFIYVVSLTVLLPLRGEAADLYSVIYSDASYYNGNPVECDWIAKAVLYASASYNVDPLLIAAVMETESHFYMGAGSPAGAIGLMQLMPNTAASIGVNPYDPLGNIIGGTIYLRTQLDNFGSWGEYGVTTAVAAYNAGPEAIYQYSGIPPYRETRDYVVKVHRAYMNLYNMCQY
;
A
#
# COMPACT_ATOMS: atom_id res chain seq x y z
N MET A 1 -63.05 17.89 7.92
CA MET A 1 -62.44 16.97 6.95
C MET A 1 -60.98 17.34 6.59
N LEU A 2 -60.61 18.61 6.56
CA LEU A 2 -59.24 19.09 6.21
C LEU A 2 -58.17 18.81 7.30
N ILE A 3 -58.49 18.76 8.57
CA ILE A 3 -57.53 18.57 9.67
C ILE A 3 -57.03 17.12 9.75
N TYR A 4 -57.81 16.15 9.25
CA TYR A 4 -57.41 14.73 9.28
C TYR A 4 -56.39 14.36 8.20
N THR A 5 -56.36 15.07 7.09
CA THR A 5 -55.39 14.87 5.99
C THR A 5 -53.99 15.39 6.31
N TRP A 6 -53.91 16.51 7.05
CA TRP A 6 -52.64 17.12 7.47
C TRP A 6 -51.87 16.26 8.50
N LYS A 7 -52.58 15.63 9.44
CA LYS A 7 -51.93 14.74 10.42
C LYS A 7 -51.32 13.47 9.80
N LYS A 8 -51.89 13.01 8.68
CA LYS A 8 -51.39 11.80 8.00
C LYS A 8 -50.16 12.09 7.12
N ALA A 9 -50.13 13.26 6.48
CA ALA A 9 -48.98 13.72 5.70
C ALA A 9 -47.78 13.98 6.61
N TRP A 10 -47.97 14.62 7.75
CA TRP A 10 -46.92 14.95 8.71
C TRP A 10 -46.26 13.70 9.31
N LYS A 11 -47.02 12.66 9.62
CA LYS A 11 -46.47 11.39 10.12
C LYS A 11 -45.66 10.62 9.07
N GLY A 12 -46.04 10.73 7.80
CA GLY A 12 -45.30 10.07 6.70
C GLY A 12 -43.96 10.70 6.41
N GLU A 13 -43.86 12.02 6.43
CA GLU A 13 -42.60 12.74 6.19
C GLU A 13 -41.61 12.56 7.34
N PHE A 14 -42.07 12.57 8.58
CA PHE A 14 -41.19 12.28 9.74
C PHE A 14 -40.71 10.84 9.75
N LEU A 15 -41.52 9.89 9.37
CA LEU A 15 -41.12 8.48 9.28
C LEU A 15 -40.10 8.28 8.16
N LEU A 16 -40.27 8.90 7.00
CA LEU A 16 -39.31 8.84 5.90
C LEU A 16 -38.00 9.54 6.23
N ALA A 17 -38.06 10.69 6.93
CA ALA A 17 -36.84 11.38 7.41
C ALA A 17 -36.09 10.53 8.46
N TYR A 18 -36.80 9.90 9.38
CA TYR A 18 -36.24 9.01 10.40
C TYR A 18 -35.60 7.76 9.77
N ILE A 19 -36.27 7.14 8.79
CA ILE A 19 -35.76 5.98 8.04
C ILE A 19 -34.51 6.37 7.25
N ARG A 20 -34.51 7.55 6.62
CA ARG A 20 -33.28 8.08 5.91
C ARG A 20 -32.17 8.35 6.88
N PHE A 21 -32.45 8.89 8.06
CA PHE A 21 -31.44 9.15 9.09
C PHE A 21 -30.85 7.84 9.66
N LEU A 22 -31.72 6.83 9.90
CA LEU A 22 -31.31 5.50 10.35
C LEU A 22 -30.47 4.78 9.27
N PHE A 23 -30.85 4.91 7.99
CA PHE A 23 -30.13 4.31 6.88
C PHE A 23 -28.74 4.94 6.70
N ILE A 24 -28.61 6.26 6.82
CA ILE A 24 -27.32 6.97 6.79
C ILE A 24 -26.46 6.57 7.98
N TYR A 25 -27.04 6.40 9.18
CA TYR A 25 -26.32 6.00 10.38
C TYR A 25 -25.85 4.55 10.32
N VAL A 26 -26.68 3.64 9.82
CA VAL A 26 -26.33 2.22 9.62
C VAL A 26 -25.27 2.07 8.53
N VAL A 27 -25.38 2.79 7.41
CA VAL A 27 -24.36 2.77 6.35
C VAL A 27 -23.04 3.36 6.83
N SER A 28 -23.05 4.43 7.63
CA SER A 28 -21.82 4.99 8.21
C SER A 28 -21.17 4.05 9.25
N LEU A 29 -21.97 3.31 10.02
CA LEU A 29 -21.49 2.35 11.01
C LEU A 29 -20.93 1.07 10.35
N THR A 30 -21.55 0.62 9.25
CA THR A 30 -21.07 -0.56 8.51
C THR A 30 -19.82 -0.28 7.68
N VAL A 31 -19.60 0.97 7.25
CA VAL A 31 -18.37 1.37 6.55
C VAL A 31 -17.17 1.54 7.53
N LEU A 32 -17.42 1.82 8.83
CA LEU A 32 -16.37 1.95 9.83
C LEU A 32 -15.93 0.63 10.48
N LEU A 33 -16.80 -0.41 10.45
CA LEU A 33 -16.48 -1.71 11.05
C LEU A 33 -15.50 -2.57 10.21
N PRO A 34 -15.59 -2.62 8.86
CA PRO A 34 -14.62 -3.37 8.05
C PRO A 34 -13.21 -2.81 8.13
N LEU A 35 -13.03 -1.48 8.15
CA LEU A 35 -11.72 -0.83 8.22
C LEU A 35 -10.92 -1.18 9.47
N ARG A 36 -11.56 -1.49 10.58
CA ARG A 36 -10.88 -1.85 11.82
C ARG A 36 -10.47 -3.33 11.86
N GLY A 37 -11.23 -4.19 11.23
CA GLY A 37 -10.91 -5.61 11.04
C GLY A 37 -9.78 -5.79 10.01
N GLU A 38 -9.90 -5.16 8.84
CA GLU A 38 -8.89 -5.20 7.78
C GLU A 38 -7.53 -4.65 8.23
N ALA A 39 -7.47 -3.56 9.02
CA ALA A 39 -6.22 -3.02 9.54
C ALA A 39 -5.53 -3.95 10.53
N ALA A 40 -6.27 -4.74 11.31
CA ALA A 40 -5.70 -5.73 12.21
C ALA A 40 -5.17 -6.95 11.44
N ASP A 41 -5.88 -7.38 10.42
CA ASP A 41 -5.46 -8.47 9.53
C ASP A 41 -4.21 -8.07 8.74
N LEU A 42 -4.17 -6.88 8.15
CA LEU A 42 -3.01 -6.36 7.42
C LEU A 42 -1.76 -6.27 8.32
N TYR A 43 -1.92 -5.80 9.56
CA TYR A 43 -0.80 -5.80 10.51
C TYR A 43 -0.28 -7.21 10.75
N SER A 44 -1.16 -8.16 11.03
CA SER A 44 -0.80 -9.54 11.33
C SER A 44 -0.12 -10.22 10.15
N VAL A 45 -0.60 -9.96 8.93
CA VAL A 45 -0.03 -10.48 7.69
C VAL A 45 1.37 -9.93 7.47
N ILE A 46 1.56 -8.60 7.54
CA ILE A 46 2.87 -7.97 7.32
C ILE A 46 3.86 -8.37 8.41
N TYR A 47 3.41 -8.43 9.68
CA TYR A 47 4.23 -8.89 10.79
C TYR A 47 4.69 -10.34 10.59
N SER A 48 3.79 -11.22 10.17
CA SER A 48 4.09 -12.64 9.93
C SER A 48 5.11 -12.81 8.81
N ASP A 49 4.96 -12.08 7.72
CA ASP A 49 5.89 -12.09 6.60
C ASP A 49 7.26 -11.54 6.99
N ALA A 50 7.31 -10.39 7.66
CA ALA A 50 8.54 -9.84 8.19
C ALA A 50 9.24 -10.82 9.15
N SER A 51 8.49 -11.51 10.01
CA SER A 51 9.01 -12.49 10.98
C SER A 51 9.57 -13.74 10.32
N TYR A 52 9.11 -14.10 9.14
CA TYR A 52 9.62 -15.23 8.38
C TYR A 52 11.08 -15.00 7.94
N TYR A 53 11.42 -13.76 7.60
CA TYR A 53 12.75 -13.38 7.10
C TYR A 53 13.64 -12.76 8.18
N ASN A 54 13.09 -11.90 9.01
CA ASN A 54 13.80 -11.18 10.08
C ASN A 54 13.44 -11.79 11.44
N GLY A 55 14.36 -12.49 12.06
CA GLY A 55 14.13 -13.18 13.34
C GLY A 55 13.99 -12.26 14.58
N ASN A 56 13.97 -10.92 14.41
CA ASN A 56 13.82 -9.98 15.52
C ASN A 56 12.36 -9.49 15.65
N PRO A 57 11.59 -9.97 16.64
CA PRO A 57 10.18 -9.63 16.75
C PRO A 57 9.91 -8.14 17.02
N VAL A 58 10.85 -7.43 17.63
CA VAL A 58 10.71 -5.98 17.88
C VAL A 58 10.85 -5.20 16.58
N GLU A 59 11.79 -5.59 15.72
CA GLU A 59 11.92 -4.99 14.40
C GLU A 59 10.72 -5.31 13.51
N CYS A 60 10.22 -6.55 13.52
CA CYS A 60 9.05 -6.95 12.75
C CYS A 60 7.79 -6.17 13.14
N ASP A 61 7.54 -5.99 14.44
CA ASP A 61 6.44 -5.17 14.96
C ASP A 61 6.56 -3.71 14.48
N TRP A 62 7.75 -3.16 14.59
CA TRP A 62 8.04 -1.81 14.14
C TRP A 62 7.85 -1.65 12.64
N ILE A 63 8.38 -2.58 11.82
CA ILE A 63 8.26 -2.57 10.35
C ILE A 63 6.79 -2.63 9.94
N ALA A 64 6.00 -3.55 10.51
CA ALA A 64 4.57 -3.68 10.18
C ALA A 64 3.81 -2.37 10.44
N LYS A 65 4.05 -1.74 11.59
CA LYS A 65 3.46 -0.44 11.92
C LYS A 65 3.92 0.67 10.98
N ALA A 66 5.21 0.72 10.63
CA ALA A 66 5.77 1.72 9.74
C ALA A 66 5.23 1.57 8.30
N VAL A 67 5.03 0.35 7.81
CA VAL A 67 4.41 0.07 6.51
C VAL A 67 2.96 0.57 6.49
N LEU A 68 2.16 0.28 7.52
CA LEU A 68 0.78 0.76 7.61
C LEU A 68 0.71 2.28 7.70
N TYR A 69 1.62 2.91 8.45
CA TYR A 69 1.73 4.37 8.52
C TYR A 69 2.06 4.99 7.15
N ALA A 70 3.05 4.45 6.44
CA ALA A 70 3.44 4.92 5.12
C ALA A 70 2.32 4.71 4.09
N SER A 71 1.66 3.55 4.12
CA SER A 71 0.49 3.24 3.30
C SER A 71 -0.62 4.27 3.45
N ALA A 72 -1.02 4.56 4.68
CA ALA A 72 -2.07 5.55 4.97
C ALA A 72 -1.66 6.97 4.58
N SER A 73 -0.37 7.32 4.76
CA SER A 73 0.14 8.67 4.48
C SER A 73 0.26 8.97 2.99
N TYR A 74 0.57 7.97 2.17
CA TYR A 74 0.88 8.16 0.74
C TYR A 74 -0.09 7.43 -0.20
N ASN A 75 -1.16 6.84 0.34
CA ASN A 75 -2.18 6.13 -0.43
C ASN A 75 -1.58 5.06 -1.35
N VAL A 76 -0.76 4.17 -0.79
CA VAL A 76 -0.19 2.99 -1.46
C VAL A 76 -0.68 1.75 -0.73
N ASP A 77 -1.05 0.71 -1.47
CA ASP A 77 -1.45 -0.58 -0.90
C ASP A 77 -0.35 -1.11 0.04
N PRO A 78 -0.66 -1.38 1.34
CA PRO A 78 0.33 -1.84 2.30
C PRO A 78 0.93 -3.19 1.94
N LEU A 79 0.19 -4.08 1.27
CA LEU A 79 0.71 -5.35 0.79
C LEU A 79 1.70 -5.16 -0.36
N LEU A 80 1.49 -4.14 -1.21
CA LEU A 80 2.45 -3.81 -2.25
C LEU A 80 3.74 -3.23 -1.67
N ILE A 81 3.66 -2.37 -0.65
CA ILE A 81 4.85 -1.87 0.06
C ILE A 81 5.62 -3.03 0.68
N ALA A 82 4.94 -3.95 1.38
CA ALA A 82 5.55 -5.11 2.00
C ALA A 82 6.19 -6.04 0.96
N ALA A 83 5.52 -6.32 -0.16
CA ALA A 83 6.04 -7.16 -1.24
C ALA A 83 7.29 -6.58 -1.91
N VAL A 84 7.35 -5.26 -2.09
CA VAL A 84 8.55 -4.56 -2.54
C VAL A 84 9.65 -4.72 -1.50
N MET A 85 9.38 -4.47 -0.22
CA MET A 85 10.35 -4.58 0.88
C MET A 85 10.89 -6.00 1.04
N GLU A 86 10.03 -7.04 0.96
CA GLU A 86 10.45 -8.44 0.92
C GLU A 86 11.46 -8.67 -0.21
N THR A 87 11.14 -8.18 -1.40
CA THR A 87 11.97 -8.40 -2.60
C THR A 87 13.30 -7.65 -2.51
N GLU A 88 13.33 -6.45 -1.92
CA GLU A 88 14.49 -5.58 -1.84
C GLU A 88 15.48 -5.99 -0.75
N SER A 89 14.98 -6.35 0.43
CA SER A 89 15.82 -6.51 1.61
C SER A 89 15.52 -7.74 2.45
N HIS A 90 14.44 -8.48 2.18
CA HIS A 90 13.89 -9.49 3.08
C HIS A 90 13.68 -8.91 4.50
N PHE A 91 13.17 -7.68 4.57
CA PHE A 91 12.95 -6.91 5.81
C PHE A 91 14.20 -6.69 6.67
N TYR A 92 15.40 -6.74 6.08
CA TYR A 92 16.64 -6.45 6.78
C TYR A 92 16.95 -4.95 6.77
N MET A 93 16.91 -4.31 7.94
CA MET A 93 17.10 -2.85 8.08
C MET A 93 18.49 -2.39 7.61
N GLY A 94 19.51 -3.22 7.76
CA GLY A 94 20.90 -2.94 7.38
C GLY A 94 21.25 -3.34 5.94
N ALA A 95 20.26 -3.64 5.10
CA ALA A 95 20.52 -4.07 3.73
C ALA A 95 21.23 -2.99 2.91
N GLY A 96 22.18 -3.43 2.07
CA GLY A 96 22.89 -2.58 1.13
C GLY A 96 23.27 -3.35 -0.12
N SER A 97 23.27 -2.70 -1.27
CA SER A 97 23.67 -3.31 -2.53
C SER A 97 25.04 -2.82 -3.01
N PRO A 98 25.75 -3.57 -3.87
CA PRO A 98 26.98 -3.11 -4.51
C PRO A 98 26.79 -1.83 -5.35
N ALA A 99 25.56 -1.56 -5.83
CA ALA A 99 25.21 -0.35 -6.56
C ALA A 99 24.97 0.86 -5.65
N GLY A 100 24.97 0.65 -4.30
CA GLY A 100 24.78 1.71 -3.32
C GLY A 100 23.34 1.93 -2.87
N ALA A 101 22.42 1.01 -3.18
CA ALA A 101 21.06 1.04 -2.62
C ALA A 101 21.10 0.72 -1.11
N ILE A 102 20.19 1.34 -0.34
CA ILE A 102 20.25 1.39 1.12
C ILE A 102 18.92 0.95 1.71
N GLY A 103 18.99 0.07 2.74
CA GLY A 103 17.96 -0.21 3.71
C GLY A 103 16.79 -1.05 3.20
N LEU A 104 15.69 -1.01 3.94
CA LEU A 104 14.51 -1.86 3.77
C LEU A 104 13.91 -1.82 2.35
N MET A 105 13.84 -0.63 1.76
CA MET A 105 13.27 -0.39 0.43
C MET A 105 14.34 -0.20 -0.65
N GLN A 106 15.63 -0.48 -0.34
CA GLN A 106 16.78 -0.34 -1.24
C GLN A 106 16.79 1.00 -2.00
N LEU A 107 16.67 2.09 -1.24
CA LEU A 107 16.57 3.42 -1.82
C LEU A 107 17.95 3.92 -2.27
N MET A 108 18.07 4.34 -3.53
CA MET A 108 19.30 4.95 -4.03
C MET A 108 19.51 6.33 -3.39
N PRO A 109 20.77 6.71 -3.03
CA PRO A 109 21.06 8.00 -2.40
C PRO A 109 20.54 9.21 -3.17
N ASN A 110 20.64 9.20 -4.50
CA ASN A 110 20.14 10.30 -5.33
C ASN A 110 18.61 10.39 -5.29
N THR A 111 17.92 9.24 -5.27
CA THR A 111 16.44 9.18 -5.12
C THR A 111 16.04 9.70 -3.73
N ALA A 112 16.74 9.26 -2.67
CA ALA A 112 16.49 9.73 -1.32
C ALA A 112 16.68 11.26 -1.20
N ALA A 113 17.75 11.80 -1.79
CA ALA A 113 18.03 13.22 -1.81
C ALA A 113 16.95 14.02 -2.56
N SER A 114 16.48 13.53 -3.70
CA SER A 114 15.40 14.19 -4.48
C SER A 114 14.06 14.21 -3.75
N ILE A 115 13.80 13.21 -2.89
CA ILE A 115 12.60 13.10 -2.05
C ILE A 115 12.76 13.90 -0.74
N GLY A 116 13.99 14.19 -0.32
CA GLY A 116 14.30 14.90 0.92
C GLY A 116 14.26 14.02 2.18
N VAL A 117 14.60 12.73 2.05
CA VAL A 117 14.67 11.78 3.18
C VAL A 117 16.10 11.31 3.44
N ASN A 118 16.36 10.87 4.67
CA ASN A 118 17.60 10.17 5.01
C ASN A 118 17.39 8.66 4.79
N PRO A 119 18.07 8.03 3.79
CA PRO A 119 17.88 6.61 3.52
C PRO A 119 18.50 5.69 4.58
N TYR A 120 19.37 6.21 5.46
CA TYR A 120 19.96 5.47 6.57
C TYR A 120 19.06 5.44 7.83
N ASP A 121 18.05 6.32 7.90
CA ASP A 121 16.99 6.24 8.90
C ASP A 121 15.95 5.24 8.44
N PRO A 122 15.64 4.16 9.21
CA PRO A 122 14.72 3.11 8.77
C PRO A 122 13.32 3.65 8.42
N LEU A 123 12.79 4.62 9.18
CA LEU A 123 11.49 5.23 8.86
C LEU A 123 11.60 6.10 7.59
N GLY A 124 12.63 6.91 7.49
CA GLY A 124 12.92 7.71 6.30
C GLY A 124 13.08 6.86 5.05
N ASN A 125 13.67 5.66 5.18
CA ASN A 125 13.81 4.70 4.10
C ASN A 125 12.45 4.14 3.62
N ILE A 126 11.59 3.69 4.55
CA ILE A 126 10.25 3.20 4.22
C ILE A 126 9.41 4.32 3.59
N ILE A 127 9.42 5.52 4.18
CA ILE A 127 8.70 6.69 3.65
C ILE A 127 9.20 7.02 2.24
N GLY A 128 10.51 7.15 2.06
CA GLY A 128 11.11 7.50 0.77
C GLY A 128 10.83 6.46 -0.31
N GLY A 129 10.97 5.17 0.01
CA GLY A 129 10.60 4.07 -0.89
C GLY A 129 9.11 4.08 -1.25
N THR A 130 8.24 4.36 -0.28
CA THR A 130 6.79 4.46 -0.52
C THR A 130 6.44 5.66 -1.40
N ILE A 131 7.05 6.82 -1.19
CA ILE A 131 6.88 8.00 -2.05
C ILE A 131 7.36 7.70 -3.48
N TYR A 132 8.53 7.05 -3.61
CA TYR A 132 9.04 6.68 -4.92
C TYR A 132 8.13 5.69 -5.64
N LEU A 133 7.62 4.66 -4.92
CA LEU A 133 6.64 3.72 -5.45
C LEU A 133 5.32 4.42 -5.85
N ARG A 134 4.81 5.35 -5.03
CA ARG A 134 3.64 6.17 -5.34
C ARG A 134 3.85 6.95 -6.63
N THR A 135 5.01 7.58 -6.79
CA THR A 135 5.36 8.31 -8.01
C THR A 135 5.31 7.40 -9.25
N GLN A 136 5.81 6.16 -9.15
CA GLN A 136 5.72 5.24 -10.28
C GLN A 136 4.29 4.78 -10.55
N LEU A 137 3.47 4.58 -9.51
CA LEU A 137 2.06 4.27 -9.66
C LEU A 137 1.27 5.43 -10.31
N ASP A 138 1.60 6.68 -9.98
CA ASP A 138 0.99 7.86 -10.60
C ASP A 138 1.37 7.98 -12.08
N ASN A 139 2.62 7.68 -12.43
CA ASN A 139 3.12 7.76 -13.80
C ASN A 139 2.58 6.62 -14.69
N PHE A 140 2.49 5.41 -14.17
CA PHE A 140 2.31 4.20 -14.98
C PHE A 140 1.09 3.37 -14.58
N GLY A 141 0.53 3.55 -13.37
CA GLY A 141 -0.56 2.70 -12.87
C GLY A 141 -1.81 2.66 -13.74
N SER A 142 -2.05 3.69 -14.53
CA SER A 142 -3.16 3.78 -15.49
C SER A 142 -2.83 3.24 -16.89
N TRP A 143 -1.65 2.67 -17.13
CA TRP A 143 -1.22 2.14 -18.43
C TRP A 143 -1.86 0.79 -18.74
N GLY A 144 -3.20 0.74 -18.81
CA GLY A 144 -3.97 -0.47 -19.11
C GLY A 144 -3.89 -1.54 -18.03
N GLU A 145 -4.12 -2.79 -18.42
CA GLU A 145 -4.18 -3.95 -17.50
C GLU A 145 -2.88 -4.17 -16.70
N TYR A 146 -1.74 -3.83 -17.28
CA TYR A 146 -0.42 -4.05 -16.66
C TYR A 146 0.17 -2.79 -16.01
N GLY A 147 -0.64 -1.75 -15.78
CA GLY A 147 -0.16 -0.47 -15.27
C GLY A 147 0.59 -0.58 -13.93
N VAL A 148 0.03 -1.29 -12.95
CA VAL A 148 0.68 -1.54 -11.66
C VAL A 148 1.99 -2.33 -11.83
N THR A 149 1.98 -3.36 -12.67
CA THR A 149 3.18 -4.16 -12.99
C THR A 149 4.27 -3.30 -13.64
N THR A 150 3.86 -2.36 -14.51
CA THR A 150 4.76 -1.40 -15.14
C THR A 150 5.34 -0.41 -14.11
N ALA A 151 4.54 0.04 -13.15
CA ALA A 151 5.02 0.88 -12.04
C ALA A 151 6.04 0.15 -11.15
N VAL A 152 5.83 -1.13 -10.87
CA VAL A 152 6.79 -1.99 -10.16
C VAL A 152 8.09 -2.14 -10.96
N ALA A 153 8.01 -2.32 -12.27
CA ALA A 153 9.19 -2.36 -13.13
C ALA A 153 9.94 -1.02 -13.13
N ALA A 154 9.21 0.11 -13.10
CA ALA A 154 9.80 1.45 -13.02
C ALA A 154 10.50 1.70 -11.68
N TYR A 155 10.03 1.12 -10.59
CA TYR A 155 10.69 1.19 -9.29
C TYR A 155 12.12 0.62 -9.36
N ASN A 156 12.29 -0.52 -10.01
CA ASN A 156 13.59 -1.21 -10.15
C ASN A 156 14.45 -0.61 -11.26
N ALA A 157 13.92 -0.41 -12.46
CA ALA A 157 14.68 -0.02 -13.66
C ALA A 157 14.81 1.50 -13.85
N GLY A 158 14.05 2.29 -13.09
CA GLY A 158 13.88 3.72 -13.32
C GLY A 158 12.80 4.02 -14.38
N PRO A 159 12.09 5.15 -14.26
CA PRO A 159 11.02 5.54 -15.19
C PRO A 159 11.52 5.76 -16.63
N GLU A 160 12.75 6.21 -16.82
CA GLU A 160 13.35 6.44 -18.13
C GLU A 160 13.39 5.17 -18.98
N ALA A 161 13.71 4.02 -18.36
CA ALA A 161 13.69 2.74 -19.04
C ALA A 161 12.29 2.34 -19.51
N ILE A 162 11.26 2.63 -18.69
CA ILE A 162 9.87 2.37 -19.05
C ILE A 162 9.44 3.22 -20.26
N TYR A 163 9.78 4.51 -20.26
CA TYR A 163 9.49 5.38 -21.40
C TYR A 163 10.24 4.95 -22.66
N GLN A 164 11.52 4.61 -22.54
CA GLN A 164 12.34 4.15 -23.66
C GLN A 164 11.78 2.93 -24.35
N TYR A 165 11.27 1.96 -23.57
CA TYR A 165 10.74 0.69 -24.09
C TYR A 165 9.21 0.68 -24.23
N SER A 166 8.54 1.78 -23.91
CA SER A 166 7.07 1.89 -23.88
C SER A 166 6.42 0.75 -23.09
N GLY A 167 7.05 0.34 -21.99
CA GLY A 167 6.63 -0.77 -21.12
C GLY A 167 7.80 -1.36 -20.34
N ILE A 168 7.63 -2.59 -19.85
CA ILE A 168 8.66 -3.29 -19.08
C ILE A 168 9.89 -3.55 -19.96
N PRO A 169 11.09 -3.05 -19.59
CA PRO A 169 12.28 -3.21 -20.39
C PRO A 169 12.73 -4.68 -20.47
N PRO A 170 13.48 -5.08 -21.52
CA PRO A 170 13.94 -6.46 -21.70
C PRO A 170 15.09 -6.83 -20.76
N TYR A 171 15.27 -6.11 -19.64
CA TYR A 171 16.28 -6.41 -18.65
C TYR A 171 15.87 -7.64 -17.85
N ARG A 172 16.74 -8.65 -17.77
CA ARG A 172 16.48 -9.88 -17.03
C ARG A 172 16.21 -9.57 -15.56
N GLU A 173 17.02 -8.72 -14.94
CA GLU A 173 16.89 -8.30 -13.55
C GLU A 173 15.48 -7.72 -13.28
N THR A 174 15.03 -6.77 -14.10
CA THR A 174 13.71 -6.11 -13.91
C THR A 174 12.55 -7.08 -14.11
N ARG A 175 12.65 -7.97 -15.08
CA ARG A 175 11.62 -9.01 -15.32
C ARG A 175 11.54 -9.97 -14.13
N ASP A 176 12.69 -10.44 -13.64
CA ASP A 176 12.77 -11.32 -12.48
C ASP A 176 12.26 -10.59 -11.21
N TYR A 177 12.56 -9.29 -11.08
CA TYR A 177 12.07 -8.43 -10.00
C TYR A 177 10.53 -8.35 -9.98
N VAL A 178 9.93 -8.01 -11.11
CA VAL A 178 8.46 -7.94 -11.25
C VAL A 178 7.79 -9.26 -10.84
N VAL A 179 8.35 -10.40 -11.27
CA VAL A 179 7.84 -11.72 -10.91
C VAL A 179 7.94 -11.98 -9.40
N LYS A 180 9.05 -11.56 -8.76
CA LYS A 180 9.25 -11.71 -7.32
C LYS A 180 8.25 -10.87 -6.53
N VAL A 181 8.12 -9.57 -6.87
CA VAL A 181 7.15 -8.67 -6.21
C VAL A 181 5.72 -9.18 -6.38
N HIS A 182 5.35 -9.62 -7.59
CA HIS A 182 4.02 -10.19 -7.82
C HIS A 182 3.78 -11.44 -6.96
N ARG A 183 4.76 -12.34 -6.85
CA ARG A 183 4.64 -13.55 -6.01
C ARG A 183 4.49 -13.18 -4.53
N ALA A 184 5.33 -12.28 -4.02
CA ALA A 184 5.26 -11.79 -2.65
C ALA A 184 3.89 -11.17 -2.36
N TYR A 185 3.42 -10.28 -3.25
CA TYR A 185 2.10 -9.66 -3.13
C TYR A 185 0.97 -10.69 -3.07
N MET A 186 0.98 -11.68 -3.97
CA MET A 186 -0.06 -12.73 -3.98
C MET A 186 -0.02 -13.62 -2.75
N ASN A 187 1.16 -13.89 -2.20
CA ASN A 187 1.29 -14.64 -0.94
C ASN A 187 0.64 -13.85 0.21
N LEU A 188 0.99 -12.57 0.37
CA LEU A 188 0.40 -11.68 1.38
C LEU A 188 -1.11 -11.54 1.20
N TYR A 189 -1.58 -11.33 -0.02
CA TYR A 189 -3.01 -11.23 -0.33
C TYR A 189 -3.76 -12.49 0.06
N ASN A 190 -3.22 -13.67 -0.24
CA ASN A 190 -3.84 -14.94 0.14
C ASN A 190 -3.89 -15.11 1.68
N MET A 191 -2.87 -14.63 2.42
CA MET A 191 -2.90 -14.66 3.88
C MET A 191 -4.01 -13.80 4.48
N CYS A 192 -4.45 -12.73 3.79
CA CYS A 192 -5.58 -11.91 4.21
C CYS A 192 -6.95 -12.57 3.99
N GLN A 193 -7.02 -13.67 3.22
CA GLN A 193 -8.30 -14.33 2.88
C GLN A 193 -8.68 -15.44 3.88
N TYR A 194 -7.78 -15.82 4.78
CA TYR A 194 -7.98 -16.88 5.79
C TYR A 194 -7.94 -16.31 7.20
#